data_47d612c04177ea561bad0ed70e27f49d
#
_entry.id   47d612c04177ea561bad0ed70e27f49d
#
_cell.length_a   1.000
_cell.length_b   1.000
_cell.length_c   1.000
_cell.angle_alpha   90.00
_cell.angle_beta   90.00
_cell.angle_gamma   90.00
#
_symmetry.space_group_name_H-M   'P 1'
#
loop_
_entity.id
_entity.type
_entity.pdbx_description
1 polymer ?
#
loop_
_entity_poly.entity_id
_entity_poly.type
_entity_poly.pdbx_seq_one_letter_code
_entity_poly.pdbx_strand_id
1 'polypeptide(L)'
;MDKQRHKLYMAQILSLIFKDKDLCNFLGFKGGTALMFFHGLPRFSTDLDFNLLDADKQDMVYAKVRQILLRFGSIDDEAKKLYGPVLVLDYGKGERLLKVEISTRRYDNHYEVRSLAGTDIRVMKTPDMFAHKLCAMGERLSPRDVFDVWFFMQQLHTSINETIILERTGRSVAEYAEWCARRVRESSPKLLMQGLGEVIDDTRTKNFVKTKLIEETAQALELFAAFPQIER
;
A
#
# COMPACT_ATOMS: atom_id res chain seq x y z
N MET A 1 -2.70 4.60 20.02
CA MET A 1 -1.91 5.25 18.95
C MET A 1 -2.47 6.64 18.67
N ASP A 2 -1.66 7.65 18.76
CA ASP A 2 -1.95 8.98 18.24
C ASP A 2 -1.74 9.01 16.71
N LYS A 3 -2.85 9.00 15.95
CA LYS A 3 -2.81 8.96 14.47
C LYS A 3 -2.18 10.21 13.87
N GLN A 4 -2.38 11.38 14.48
CA GLN A 4 -1.82 12.64 13.97
C GLN A 4 -0.30 12.63 14.11
N ARG A 5 0.18 12.24 15.28
CA ARG A 5 1.62 12.10 15.54
C ARG A 5 2.26 11.06 14.65
N HIS A 6 1.63 9.89 14.47
CA HIS A 6 2.11 8.84 13.58
C HIS A 6 2.21 9.33 12.12
N LYS A 7 1.16 10.03 11.63
CA LYS A 7 1.15 10.62 10.29
C LYS A 7 2.25 11.65 10.10
N LEU A 8 2.52 12.48 11.13
CA LEU A 8 3.59 13.47 11.10
C LEU A 8 4.96 12.79 10.98
N TYR A 9 5.24 11.76 11.77
CA TYR A 9 6.49 11.02 11.68
C TYR A 9 6.67 10.36 10.30
N MET A 10 5.64 9.72 9.77
CA MET A 10 5.68 9.15 8.42
C MET A 10 6.02 10.21 7.37
N ALA A 11 5.40 11.39 7.43
CA ALA A 11 5.65 12.48 6.49
C ALA A 11 7.09 13.04 6.62
N GLN A 12 7.59 13.20 7.84
CA GLN A 12 8.95 13.67 8.08
C GLN A 12 10.01 12.66 7.61
N ILE A 13 9.83 11.39 7.91
CA ILE A 13 10.72 10.30 7.47
C ILE A 13 10.73 10.24 5.93
N LEU A 14 9.55 10.27 5.30
CA LEU A 14 9.40 10.27 3.86
C LEU A 14 10.11 11.48 3.22
N SER A 15 9.96 12.67 3.79
CA SER A 15 10.64 13.87 3.34
C SER A 15 12.18 13.74 3.43
N LEU A 16 12.72 13.19 4.53
CA LEU A 16 14.17 12.99 4.67
C LEU A 16 14.70 11.94 3.69
N ILE A 17 13.96 10.86 3.44
CA ILE A 17 14.32 9.85 2.45
C ILE A 17 14.43 10.49 1.06
N PHE A 18 13.44 11.25 0.63
CA PHE A 18 13.44 11.84 -0.73
C PHE A 18 14.27 13.11 -0.88
N LYS A 19 14.73 13.71 0.21
CA LYS A 19 15.78 14.78 0.19
C LYS A 19 17.21 14.23 0.16
N ASP A 20 17.41 12.95 0.50
CA ASP A 20 18.71 12.31 0.34
C ASP A 20 19.01 12.05 -1.14
N LYS A 21 20.18 12.50 -1.62
CA LYS A 21 20.57 12.49 -3.03
C LYS A 21 20.66 11.08 -3.65
N ASP A 22 20.92 10.07 -2.83
CA ASP A 22 21.01 8.69 -3.29
C ASP A 22 19.62 8.01 -3.18
N LEU A 23 18.97 8.10 -2.01
CA LEU A 23 17.71 7.43 -1.77
C LEU A 23 16.60 7.84 -2.74
N CYS A 24 16.51 9.12 -3.10
CA CYS A 24 15.51 9.62 -4.07
C CYS A 24 15.65 8.98 -5.46
N ASN A 25 16.84 8.47 -5.82
CA ASN A 25 17.08 7.81 -7.10
C ASN A 25 16.72 6.30 -7.06
N PHE A 26 16.81 5.68 -5.90
CA PHE A 26 16.71 4.21 -5.77
C PHE A 26 15.44 3.73 -5.08
N LEU A 27 14.57 4.62 -4.60
CA LEU A 27 13.32 4.26 -3.95
C LEU A 27 12.10 4.76 -4.71
N GLY A 28 11.09 3.90 -4.83
CA GLY A 28 9.75 4.21 -5.28
C GLY A 28 8.74 3.96 -4.15
N PHE A 29 8.04 5.01 -3.70
CA PHE A 29 7.07 4.94 -2.63
C PHE A 29 5.75 4.35 -3.12
N LYS A 30 5.13 3.46 -2.33
CA LYS A 30 3.92 2.72 -2.70
C LYS A 30 3.04 2.41 -1.49
N GLY A 31 2.01 1.61 -1.72
CA GLY A 31 1.20 1.01 -0.67
C GLY A 31 0.10 1.89 -0.11
N GLY A 32 -0.49 1.47 1.01
CA GLY A 32 -1.64 2.14 1.60
C GLY A 32 -1.35 3.56 2.07
N THR A 33 -0.12 3.85 2.50
CA THR A 33 0.27 5.20 2.93
C THR A 33 0.44 6.15 1.73
N ALA A 34 0.88 5.65 0.58
CA ALA A 34 0.87 6.43 -0.66
C ALA A 34 -0.56 6.81 -1.06
N LEU A 35 -1.49 5.85 -1.00
CA LEU A 35 -2.92 6.13 -1.24
C LEU A 35 -3.50 7.14 -0.24
N MET A 36 -3.14 7.04 1.04
CA MET A 36 -3.61 7.95 2.07
C MET A 36 -3.08 9.38 1.89
N PHE A 37 -1.80 9.55 1.53
CA PHE A 37 -1.20 10.87 1.37
C PHE A 37 -1.60 11.56 0.07
N PHE A 38 -1.72 10.82 -1.03
CA PHE A 38 -1.82 11.41 -2.38
C PHE A 38 -3.17 11.22 -3.05
N HIS A 39 -4.01 10.27 -2.56
CA HIS A 39 -5.28 9.92 -3.23
C HIS A 39 -6.49 9.93 -2.30
N GLY A 40 -6.32 10.35 -1.04
CA GLY A 40 -7.45 10.52 -0.12
C GLY A 40 -8.08 9.22 0.37
N LEU A 41 -7.31 8.12 0.47
CA LEU A 41 -7.81 6.85 1.00
C LEU A 41 -8.47 7.06 2.38
N PRO A 42 -9.77 6.75 2.58
CA PRO A 42 -10.51 7.07 3.79
C PRO A 42 -10.30 6.03 4.92
N ARG A 43 -9.10 5.51 5.01
CA ARG A 43 -8.60 4.71 6.14
C ARG A 43 -7.17 5.10 6.47
N PHE A 44 -6.82 4.98 7.73
CA PHE A 44 -5.45 5.21 8.16
C PHE A 44 -4.52 4.08 7.68
N SER A 45 -3.30 4.44 7.31
CA SER A 45 -2.22 3.51 6.99
C SER A 45 -1.03 3.78 7.90
N THR A 46 -0.33 2.73 8.32
CA THR A 46 0.64 2.77 9.42
C THR A 46 2.07 2.47 9.01
N ASP A 47 2.29 2.04 7.77
CA ASP A 47 3.56 1.53 7.30
C ASP A 47 4.08 2.38 6.15
N LEU A 48 5.40 2.44 5.95
CA LEU A 48 6.03 3.04 4.78
C LEU A 48 6.57 1.92 3.89
N ASP A 49 5.99 1.77 2.71
CA ASP A 49 6.34 0.72 1.75
C ASP A 49 7.05 1.31 0.54
N PHE A 50 8.19 0.73 0.17
CA PHE A 50 8.98 1.14 -0.98
C PHE A 50 9.30 -0.04 -1.90
N ASN A 51 9.53 0.24 -3.18
CA ASN A 51 10.29 -0.63 -4.07
C ASN A 51 11.72 -0.13 -4.14
N LEU A 52 12.68 -1.05 -4.10
CA LEU A 52 14.06 -0.80 -4.48
C LEU A 52 14.17 -0.87 -6.01
N LEU A 53 14.61 0.22 -6.64
CA LEU A 53 14.66 0.33 -8.10
C LEU A 53 15.95 -0.25 -8.70
N ASP A 54 17.00 -0.34 -7.88
CA ASP A 54 18.30 -0.93 -8.23
C ASP A 54 18.75 -1.90 -7.13
N ALA A 55 18.78 -3.21 -7.45
CA ALA A 55 19.11 -4.26 -6.49
C ALA A 55 20.53 -4.13 -5.91
N ASP A 56 21.48 -3.63 -6.70
CA ASP A 56 22.87 -3.49 -6.27
C ASP A 56 23.05 -2.41 -5.17
N LYS A 57 22.04 -1.60 -4.96
CA LYS A 57 22.02 -0.54 -3.95
C LYS A 57 21.37 -0.94 -2.62
N GLN A 58 20.95 -2.20 -2.46
CA GLN A 58 20.18 -2.65 -1.29
C GLN A 58 20.88 -2.34 0.04
N ASP A 59 22.16 -2.66 0.18
CA ASP A 59 22.88 -2.45 1.45
C ASP A 59 23.08 -0.96 1.75
N MET A 60 23.38 -0.15 0.73
CA MET A 60 23.50 1.30 0.87
C MET A 60 22.16 1.93 1.26
N VAL A 61 21.07 1.55 0.57
CA VAL A 61 19.71 2.05 0.86
C VAL A 61 19.29 1.66 2.26
N TYR A 62 19.50 0.38 2.65
CA TYR A 62 19.21 -0.09 4.00
C TYR A 62 19.95 0.73 5.07
N ALA A 63 21.27 0.92 4.91
CA ALA A 63 22.08 1.66 5.88
C ALA A 63 21.64 3.10 6.04
N LYS A 64 21.34 3.79 4.92
CA LYS A 64 20.88 5.19 4.94
C LYS A 64 19.48 5.34 5.52
N VAL A 65 18.53 4.48 5.15
CA VAL A 65 17.17 4.49 5.72
C VAL A 65 17.24 4.23 7.22
N ARG A 66 18.04 3.27 7.67
CA ARG A 66 18.28 2.99 9.09
C ARG A 66 18.80 4.22 9.85
N GLN A 67 19.78 4.94 9.28
CA GLN A 67 20.31 6.17 9.87
C GLN A 67 19.23 7.28 9.99
N ILE A 68 18.36 7.40 8.99
CA ILE A 68 17.24 8.35 9.05
C ILE A 68 16.27 7.96 10.19
N LEU A 69 15.90 6.69 10.30
CA LEU A 69 14.97 6.22 11.33
C LEU A 69 15.51 6.44 12.74
N LEU A 70 16.81 6.22 12.97
CA LEU A 70 17.46 6.45 14.27
C LEU A 70 17.40 7.91 14.75
N ARG A 71 17.06 8.87 13.88
CA ARG A 71 16.83 10.27 14.27
C ARG A 71 15.47 10.48 14.96
N PHE A 72 14.55 9.50 14.85
CA PHE A 72 13.19 9.58 15.37
C PHE A 72 12.97 8.69 16.60
N GLY A 73 13.84 7.70 16.82
CA GLY A 73 13.71 6.75 17.91
C GLY A 73 14.71 5.60 17.82
N SER A 74 14.38 4.46 18.38
CA SER A 74 15.17 3.24 18.33
C SER A 74 14.62 2.26 17.31
N ILE A 75 15.49 1.40 16.75
CA ILE A 75 15.04 0.28 15.95
C ILE A 75 14.65 -0.85 16.90
N ASP A 76 13.36 -1.21 16.88
CA ASP A 76 12.77 -2.28 17.70
C ASP A 76 13.02 -3.66 17.08
N ASP A 77 12.87 -3.76 15.73
CA ASP A 77 13.15 -4.99 14.97
C ASP A 77 13.71 -4.63 13.61
N GLU A 78 14.61 -5.45 13.10
CA GLU A 78 15.15 -5.34 11.75
C GLU A 78 15.47 -6.72 11.17
N ALA A 79 15.08 -6.95 9.90
CA ALA A 79 15.32 -8.21 9.22
C ALA A 79 15.58 -8.01 7.72
N LYS A 80 16.55 -8.73 7.18
CA LYS A 80 16.71 -8.90 5.73
C LYS A 80 15.89 -10.13 5.33
N LYS A 81 14.65 -9.88 4.85
CA LYS A 81 13.73 -10.94 4.39
C LYS A 81 14.02 -11.32 2.94
N LEU A 82 13.40 -12.40 2.46
CA LEU A 82 13.52 -12.89 1.08
C LEU A 82 13.26 -11.78 0.04
N TYR A 83 12.32 -10.89 0.31
CA TYR A 83 11.94 -9.81 -0.60
C TYR A 83 12.44 -8.43 -0.16
N GLY A 84 13.54 -8.39 0.58
CA GLY A 84 14.20 -7.16 0.97
C GLY A 84 14.08 -6.83 2.45
N PRO A 85 14.75 -5.74 2.89
CA PRO A 85 14.81 -5.38 4.28
C PRO A 85 13.51 -4.80 4.82
N VAL A 86 13.29 -5.10 6.10
CA VAL A 86 12.23 -4.52 6.93
C VAL A 86 12.88 -3.91 8.16
N LEU A 87 12.48 -2.69 8.50
CA LEU A 87 12.90 -1.96 9.71
C LEU A 87 11.66 -1.59 10.50
N VAL A 88 11.69 -1.75 11.81
CA VAL A 88 10.60 -1.38 12.71
C VAL A 88 11.11 -0.33 13.68
N LEU A 89 10.53 0.85 13.61
CA LEU A 89 10.90 2.00 14.44
C LEU A 89 9.96 2.09 15.67
N ASP A 90 10.55 2.12 16.86
CA ASP A 90 9.91 2.60 18.08
C ASP A 90 10.27 4.08 18.30
N TYR A 91 9.28 4.95 18.21
CA TYR A 91 9.43 6.40 18.40
C TYR A 91 8.77 6.92 19.69
N GLY A 92 8.36 6.03 20.59
CA GLY A 92 7.87 6.42 21.90
C GLY A 92 6.98 5.39 22.58
N LYS A 93 7.08 5.34 23.91
CA LYS A 93 6.34 4.39 24.75
C LYS A 93 4.82 4.56 24.58
N GLY A 94 4.14 3.45 24.30
CA GLY A 94 2.68 3.42 24.12
C GLY A 94 2.20 3.80 22.72
N GLU A 95 3.12 4.18 21.83
CA GLU A 95 2.80 4.41 20.42
C GLU A 95 2.85 3.11 19.59
N ARG A 96 2.25 3.16 18.41
CA ARG A 96 2.35 2.06 17.46
C ARG A 96 3.71 2.10 16.77
N LEU A 97 4.36 0.96 16.68
CA LEU A 97 5.59 0.81 15.91
C LEU A 97 5.36 1.18 14.43
N LEU A 98 6.33 1.85 13.83
CA LEU A 98 6.28 2.22 12.42
C LEU A 98 7.15 1.26 11.62
N LYS A 99 6.53 0.47 10.76
CA LYS A 99 7.24 -0.44 9.86
C LYS A 99 7.64 0.28 8.58
N VAL A 100 8.89 0.11 8.17
CA VAL A 100 9.42 0.53 6.88
C VAL A 100 9.88 -0.72 6.12
N GLU A 101 9.27 -0.97 4.96
CA GLU A 101 9.56 -2.12 4.12
C GLU A 101 10.13 -1.66 2.77
N ILE A 102 11.24 -2.25 2.35
CA ILE A 102 11.91 -1.97 1.07
C ILE A 102 11.91 -3.26 0.25
N SER A 103 10.97 -3.37 -0.68
CA SER A 103 10.79 -4.55 -1.51
C SER A 103 11.76 -4.59 -2.67
N THR A 104 12.43 -5.73 -2.85
CA THR A 104 13.31 -6.01 -4.00
C THR A 104 12.59 -6.72 -5.14
N ARG A 105 11.27 -6.98 -5.01
CA ARG A 105 10.48 -7.59 -6.09
C ARG A 105 10.43 -6.64 -7.28
N ARG A 106 10.66 -7.17 -8.46
CA ARG A 106 10.62 -6.43 -9.72
C ARG A 106 9.38 -6.83 -10.49
N TYR A 107 8.66 -5.82 -10.95
CA TYR A 107 7.53 -5.91 -11.88
C TYR A 107 7.63 -4.70 -12.81
N ASP A 108 6.85 -4.67 -13.86
CA ASP A 108 6.74 -3.51 -14.75
C ASP A 108 6.01 -2.34 -14.06
N ASN A 109 6.71 -1.72 -13.10
CA ASN A 109 6.19 -0.65 -12.26
C ASN A 109 6.54 0.71 -12.82
N HIS A 110 5.55 1.60 -12.86
CA HIS A 110 5.68 2.99 -13.28
C HIS A 110 5.54 3.93 -12.10
N TYR A 111 6.24 5.06 -12.16
CA TYR A 111 6.27 6.06 -11.10
C TYR A 111 5.99 7.45 -11.64
N GLU A 112 5.46 8.30 -10.79
CA GLU A 112 5.30 9.73 -11.02
C GLU A 112 5.87 10.53 -9.84
N VAL A 113 6.14 11.81 -10.05
CA VAL A 113 6.57 12.71 -8.97
C VAL A 113 5.35 13.42 -8.41
N ARG A 114 5.18 13.36 -7.09
CA ARG A 114 4.12 14.04 -6.34
C ARG A 114 4.73 14.86 -5.22
N SER A 115 4.22 16.04 -4.96
CA SER A 115 4.73 16.89 -3.88
C SER A 115 4.01 16.61 -2.55
N LEU A 116 4.78 16.45 -1.46
CA LEU A 116 4.28 16.36 -0.09
C LEU A 116 5.05 17.37 0.78
N ALA A 117 4.35 18.38 1.29
CA ALA A 117 4.94 19.42 2.14
C ALA A 117 6.25 20.00 1.58
N GLY A 118 6.29 20.30 0.27
CA GLY A 118 7.44 20.88 -0.41
C GLY A 118 8.58 19.90 -0.71
N THR A 119 8.34 18.58 -0.60
CA THR A 119 9.29 17.54 -1.01
C THR A 119 8.70 16.74 -2.16
N ASP A 120 9.47 16.58 -3.24
CA ASP A 120 9.10 15.75 -4.37
C ASP A 120 9.34 14.29 -4.06
N ILE A 121 8.26 13.50 -4.10
CA ILE A 121 8.23 12.08 -3.77
C ILE A 121 7.99 11.29 -5.05
N ARG A 122 8.84 10.30 -5.35
CA ARG A 122 8.57 9.33 -6.42
C ARG A 122 7.55 8.32 -5.94
N VAL A 123 6.34 8.39 -6.45
CA VAL A 123 5.19 7.57 -6.06
C VAL A 123 4.83 6.63 -7.20
N MET A 124 4.53 5.37 -6.88
CA MET A 124 4.00 4.41 -7.86
C MET A 124 2.68 4.93 -8.44
N LYS A 125 2.49 4.81 -9.75
CA LYS A 125 1.24 5.19 -10.41
C LYS A 125 0.04 4.35 -9.92
N THR A 126 -1.14 4.95 -9.96
CA THR A 126 -2.38 4.29 -9.48
C THR A 126 -2.72 2.99 -10.19
N PRO A 127 -2.54 2.81 -11.51
CA PRO A 127 -2.80 1.53 -12.18
C PRO A 127 -1.93 0.39 -11.66
N ASP A 128 -0.65 0.65 -11.36
CA ASP A 128 0.27 -0.34 -10.81
C ASP A 128 -0.07 -0.65 -9.34
N MET A 129 -0.39 0.37 -8.54
CA MET A 129 -0.84 0.18 -7.16
C MET A 129 -2.13 -0.64 -7.11
N PHE A 130 -3.07 -0.41 -8.03
CA PHE A 130 -4.30 -1.18 -8.13
C PHE A 130 -3.99 -2.65 -8.47
N ALA A 131 -3.17 -2.91 -9.47
CA ALA A 131 -2.76 -4.27 -9.84
C ALA A 131 -2.13 -5.01 -8.66
N HIS A 132 -1.20 -4.38 -7.96
CA HIS A 132 -0.59 -4.97 -6.76
C HIS A 132 -1.60 -5.21 -5.63
N LYS A 133 -2.58 -4.33 -5.42
CA LYS A 133 -3.62 -4.50 -4.40
C LYS A 133 -4.62 -5.58 -4.75
N LEU A 134 -4.99 -5.70 -6.03
CA LEU A 134 -5.86 -6.78 -6.50
C LEU A 134 -5.17 -8.14 -6.32
N CYS A 135 -3.88 -8.26 -6.69
CA CYS A 135 -3.11 -9.48 -6.45
C CYS A 135 -3.01 -9.82 -4.96
N ALA A 136 -2.67 -8.85 -4.12
CA ALA A 136 -2.55 -9.06 -2.67
C ALA A 136 -3.89 -9.47 -2.03
N MET A 137 -5.00 -8.89 -2.48
CA MET A 137 -6.34 -9.27 -2.04
C MET A 137 -6.64 -10.73 -2.42
N GLY A 138 -6.37 -11.14 -3.64
CA GLY A 138 -6.55 -12.51 -4.05
C GLY A 138 -5.66 -13.50 -3.28
N GLU A 139 -4.40 -13.16 -3.03
CA GLU A 139 -3.44 -14.04 -2.32
C GLU A 139 -3.83 -14.29 -0.86
N ARG A 140 -4.18 -13.27 -0.10
CA ARG A 140 -4.32 -13.33 1.37
C ARG A 140 -5.67 -12.89 1.95
N LEU A 141 -6.55 -12.32 1.13
CA LEU A 141 -7.88 -11.82 1.51
C LEU A 141 -7.87 -10.91 2.76
N SER A 142 -6.84 -10.04 2.86
CA SER A 142 -6.72 -9.12 3.99
C SER A 142 -7.83 -8.07 3.94
N PRO A 143 -8.48 -7.74 5.09
CA PRO A 143 -9.51 -6.70 5.15
C PRO A 143 -9.10 -5.36 4.55
N ARG A 144 -7.85 -4.94 4.76
CA ARG A 144 -7.32 -3.69 4.20
C ARG A 144 -7.20 -3.76 2.67
N ASP A 145 -6.81 -4.92 2.11
CA ASP A 145 -6.68 -5.06 0.66
C ASP A 145 -8.06 -5.09 -0.01
N VAL A 146 -9.08 -5.71 0.61
CA VAL A 146 -10.47 -5.64 0.13
C VAL A 146 -10.97 -4.18 0.07
N PHE A 147 -10.73 -3.42 1.14
CA PHE A 147 -11.11 -2.01 1.20
C PHE A 147 -10.36 -1.16 0.16
N ASP A 148 -9.05 -1.40 -0.02
CA ASP A 148 -8.23 -0.67 -0.98
C ASP A 148 -8.68 -0.96 -2.43
N VAL A 149 -9.00 -2.22 -2.75
CA VAL A 149 -9.51 -2.61 -4.08
C VAL A 149 -10.87 -1.95 -4.34
N TRP A 150 -11.80 -1.98 -3.38
CA TRP A 150 -13.05 -1.23 -3.47
C TRP A 150 -12.80 0.26 -3.74
N PHE A 151 -11.86 0.87 -3.02
CA PHE A 151 -11.51 2.29 -3.17
C PHE A 151 -10.98 2.60 -4.58
N PHE A 152 -10.12 1.76 -5.15
CA PHE A 152 -9.65 1.93 -6.52
C PHE A 152 -10.79 1.91 -7.54
N MET A 153 -11.72 0.97 -7.42
CA MET A 153 -12.82 0.82 -8.38
C MET A 153 -13.89 1.89 -8.23
N GLN A 154 -14.30 2.22 -7.00
CA GLN A 154 -15.47 3.05 -6.73
C GLN A 154 -15.17 4.52 -6.51
N GLN A 155 -13.96 4.88 -6.14
CA GLN A 155 -13.58 6.26 -5.81
C GLN A 155 -12.57 6.85 -6.78
N LEU A 156 -11.56 6.07 -7.18
CA LEU A 156 -10.53 6.54 -8.09
C LEU A 156 -10.85 6.29 -9.56
N HIS A 157 -11.70 5.29 -9.86
CA HIS A 157 -12.05 4.89 -11.23
C HIS A 157 -10.81 4.75 -12.13
N THR A 158 -9.73 4.18 -11.58
CA THR A 158 -8.45 4.07 -12.27
C THR A 158 -8.40 2.82 -13.14
N SER A 159 -7.63 2.91 -14.23
CA SER A 159 -7.24 1.72 -15.02
C SER A 159 -6.34 0.81 -14.19
N ILE A 160 -6.11 -0.42 -14.67
CA ILE A 160 -5.20 -1.40 -14.07
C ILE A 160 -4.06 -1.75 -15.03
N ASN A 161 -2.86 -1.95 -14.49
CA ASN A 161 -1.73 -2.49 -15.26
C ASN A 161 -1.89 -4.01 -15.40
N GLU A 162 -2.28 -4.47 -16.61
CA GLU A 162 -2.51 -5.89 -16.87
C GLU A 162 -1.22 -6.72 -16.85
N THR A 163 -0.08 -6.13 -17.23
CA THR A 163 1.21 -6.82 -17.21
C THR A 163 1.54 -7.32 -15.81
N ILE A 164 1.32 -6.50 -14.78
CA ILE A 164 1.56 -6.89 -13.39
C ILE A 164 0.63 -8.04 -12.96
N ILE A 165 -0.65 -8.00 -13.38
CA ILE A 165 -1.58 -9.10 -13.09
C ILE A 165 -1.09 -10.39 -13.73
N LEU A 166 -0.76 -10.34 -15.01
CA LEU A 166 -0.27 -11.51 -15.76
C LEU A 166 1.02 -12.08 -15.17
N GLU A 167 2.02 -11.23 -14.89
CA GLU A 167 3.29 -11.64 -14.29
C GLU A 167 3.13 -12.31 -12.91
N ARG A 168 2.20 -11.80 -12.08
CA ARG A 168 2.02 -12.30 -10.72
C ARG A 168 1.12 -13.53 -10.63
N THR A 169 0.16 -13.67 -11.54
CA THR A 169 -0.94 -14.64 -11.38
C THR A 169 -1.03 -15.64 -12.51
N GLY A 170 -0.41 -15.36 -13.65
CA GLY A 170 -0.55 -16.14 -14.89
C GLY A 170 -1.95 -16.07 -15.52
N ARG A 171 -2.79 -15.10 -15.09
CA ARG A 171 -4.20 -14.94 -15.54
C ARG A 171 -4.40 -13.59 -16.20
N SER A 172 -5.40 -13.50 -17.05
CA SER A 172 -5.90 -12.21 -17.54
C SER A 172 -6.55 -11.42 -16.39
N VAL A 173 -6.70 -10.12 -16.58
CA VAL A 173 -7.39 -9.24 -15.63
C VAL A 173 -8.81 -9.71 -15.35
N ALA A 174 -9.56 -10.09 -16.43
CA ALA A 174 -10.94 -10.55 -16.31
C ALA A 174 -11.03 -11.83 -15.45
N GLU A 175 -10.25 -12.86 -15.79
CA GLU A 175 -10.24 -14.13 -15.05
C GLU A 175 -9.86 -13.93 -13.57
N TYR A 176 -8.89 -13.05 -13.33
CA TYR A 176 -8.42 -12.82 -11.95
C TYR A 176 -9.44 -12.01 -11.14
N ALA A 177 -10.09 -11.02 -11.75
CA ALA A 177 -11.13 -10.23 -11.10
C ALA A 177 -12.35 -11.09 -10.74
N GLU A 178 -12.82 -11.97 -11.64
CA GLU A 178 -13.88 -12.94 -11.35
C GLU A 178 -13.53 -13.87 -10.18
N TRP A 179 -12.30 -14.40 -10.20
CA TRP A 179 -11.83 -15.25 -9.11
C TRP A 179 -11.78 -14.48 -7.78
N CYS A 180 -11.31 -13.23 -7.78
CA CYS A 180 -11.29 -12.36 -6.62
C CYS A 180 -12.71 -12.04 -6.11
N ALA A 181 -13.68 -11.83 -7.01
CA ALA A 181 -15.08 -11.59 -6.63
C ALA A 181 -15.66 -12.76 -5.83
N ARG A 182 -15.43 -13.98 -6.28
CA ARG A 182 -15.84 -15.20 -5.55
C ARG A 182 -15.19 -15.26 -4.17
N ARG A 183 -13.90 -15.02 -4.07
CA ARG A 183 -13.15 -15.03 -2.79
C ARG A 183 -13.63 -13.96 -1.81
N VAL A 184 -13.94 -12.77 -2.29
CA VAL A 184 -14.43 -11.69 -1.40
C VAL A 184 -15.75 -12.09 -0.74
N ARG A 185 -16.64 -12.79 -1.44
CA ARG A 185 -17.90 -13.29 -0.86
C ARG A 185 -17.71 -14.36 0.24
N GLU A 186 -16.55 -15.02 0.27
CA GLU A 186 -16.19 -15.94 1.35
C GLU A 186 -15.82 -15.22 2.65
N SER A 187 -15.57 -13.90 2.59
CA SER A 187 -15.24 -13.07 3.75
C SER A 187 -16.46 -12.86 4.65
N SER A 188 -16.21 -12.55 5.91
CA SER A 188 -17.26 -12.14 6.84
C SER A 188 -17.12 -10.71 7.29
N PRO A 189 -18.24 -9.98 7.54
CA PRO A 189 -18.19 -8.62 8.08
C PRO A 189 -17.40 -8.52 9.40
N LYS A 190 -17.45 -9.57 10.23
CA LYS A 190 -16.70 -9.65 11.49
C LYS A 190 -15.19 -9.63 11.23
N LEU A 191 -14.72 -10.43 10.26
CA LEU A 191 -13.31 -10.49 9.88
C LEU A 191 -12.83 -9.13 9.32
N LEU A 192 -13.63 -8.51 8.45
CA LEU A 192 -13.30 -7.19 7.90
C LEU A 192 -13.16 -6.13 8.99
N MET A 193 -14.05 -6.13 9.98
CA MET A 193 -13.99 -5.18 11.09
C MET A 193 -12.78 -5.40 12.00
N GLN A 194 -12.31 -6.62 12.20
CA GLN A 194 -11.09 -6.89 12.97
C GLN A 194 -9.85 -6.24 12.33
N GLY A 195 -9.77 -6.19 10.99
CA GLY A 195 -8.65 -5.58 10.29
C GLY A 195 -8.77 -4.08 9.99
N LEU A 196 -10.02 -3.56 9.94
CA LEU A 196 -10.30 -2.17 9.54
C LEU A 196 -10.78 -1.28 10.71
N GLY A 197 -11.33 -1.86 11.77
CA GLY A 197 -11.97 -1.09 12.85
C GLY A 197 -11.07 -0.06 13.54
N GLU A 198 -9.77 -0.35 13.66
CA GLU A 198 -8.79 0.55 14.26
C GLU A 198 -8.31 1.67 13.30
N VAL A 199 -8.37 1.41 12.01
CA VAL A 199 -7.82 2.33 10.99
C VAL A 199 -8.88 3.21 10.33
N ILE A 200 -10.16 2.96 10.58
CA ILE A 200 -11.28 3.80 10.14
C ILE A 200 -11.86 4.50 11.38
N ASP A 201 -11.96 5.83 11.34
CA ASP A 201 -12.54 6.61 12.44
C ASP A 201 -14.01 6.94 12.20
N ASP A 202 -14.36 7.23 10.94
CA ASP A 202 -15.71 7.64 10.57
C ASP A 202 -16.74 6.52 10.75
N THR A 203 -17.82 6.82 11.47
CA THR A 203 -18.89 5.87 11.79
C THR A 203 -19.64 5.41 10.54
N ARG A 204 -19.82 6.28 9.52
CA ARG A 204 -20.50 5.92 8.26
C ARG A 204 -19.67 4.90 7.49
N THR A 205 -18.37 5.12 7.39
CA THR A 205 -17.44 4.18 6.75
C THR A 205 -17.36 2.86 7.52
N LYS A 206 -17.37 2.88 8.86
CA LYS A 206 -17.47 1.64 9.66
C LYS A 206 -18.77 0.87 9.39
N ASN A 207 -19.89 1.57 9.31
CA ASN A 207 -21.17 0.94 8.98
C ASN A 207 -21.18 0.35 7.57
N PHE A 208 -20.66 1.10 6.59
CA PHE A 208 -20.47 0.60 5.24
C PHE A 208 -19.63 -0.68 5.19
N VAL A 209 -18.49 -0.73 5.89
CA VAL A 209 -17.64 -1.94 5.97
C VAL A 209 -18.42 -3.13 6.52
N LYS A 210 -19.26 -2.92 7.54
CA LYS A 210 -20.06 -3.99 8.17
C LYS A 210 -21.17 -4.52 7.26
N THR A 211 -21.77 -3.66 6.44
CA THR A 211 -23.05 -3.99 5.79
C THR A 211 -22.96 -4.15 4.28
N LYS A 212 -22.00 -3.50 3.62
CA LYS A 212 -22.00 -3.36 2.16
C LYS A 212 -20.67 -3.70 1.49
N LEU A 213 -19.51 -3.54 2.16
CA LEU A 213 -18.20 -3.61 1.53
C LEU A 213 -17.99 -4.93 0.76
N ILE A 214 -18.38 -6.07 1.31
CA ILE A 214 -18.22 -7.38 0.66
C ILE A 214 -18.96 -7.40 -0.67
N GLU A 215 -20.27 -7.10 -0.62
CA GLU A 215 -21.13 -7.22 -1.80
C GLU A 215 -20.80 -6.16 -2.85
N GLU A 216 -20.58 -4.91 -2.44
CA GLU A 216 -20.19 -3.85 -3.38
C GLU A 216 -18.83 -4.12 -4.04
N THR A 217 -17.85 -4.69 -3.27
CA THR A 217 -16.56 -5.06 -3.86
C THR A 217 -16.71 -6.22 -4.84
N ALA A 218 -17.48 -7.24 -4.49
CA ALA A 218 -17.68 -8.40 -5.35
C ALA A 218 -18.41 -8.03 -6.66
N GLN A 219 -19.49 -7.24 -6.58
CA GLN A 219 -20.23 -6.76 -7.75
C GLN A 219 -19.37 -5.85 -8.64
N ALA A 220 -18.57 -4.96 -8.02
CA ALA A 220 -17.64 -4.11 -8.77
C ALA A 220 -16.58 -4.93 -9.50
N LEU A 221 -16.06 -5.99 -8.89
CA LEU A 221 -15.10 -6.90 -9.52
C LEU A 221 -15.72 -7.69 -10.69
N GLU A 222 -16.96 -8.14 -10.56
CA GLU A 222 -17.69 -8.82 -11.65
C GLU A 222 -17.92 -7.89 -12.83
N LEU A 223 -18.35 -6.65 -12.56
CA LEU A 223 -18.51 -5.63 -13.59
C LEU A 223 -17.17 -5.28 -14.24
N PHE A 224 -16.11 -5.15 -13.44
CA PHE A 224 -14.77 -4.88 -13.92
C PHE A 224 -14.21 -6.05 -14.75
N ALA A 225 -14.52 -7.29 -14.40
CA ALA A 225 -14.14 -8.47 -15.20
C ALA A 225 -14.80 -8.47 -16.58
N ALA A 226 -16.07 -8.03 -16.67
CA ALA A 226 -16.78 -7.93 -17.95
C ALA A 226 -16.26 -6.77 -18.83
N PHE A 227 -15.80 -5.68 -18.20
CA PHE A 227 -15.34 -4.45 -18.89
C PHE A 227 -14.08 -3.88 -18.21
N PRO A 228 -12.93 -4.55 -18.31
CA PRO A 228 -11.73 -4.11 -17.62
C PRO A 228 -11.20 -2.80 -18.22
N GLN A 229 -10.93 -1.83 -17.37
CA GLN A 229 -10.22 -0.61 -17.74
C GLN A 229 -8.72 -0.88 -17.64
N ILE A 230 -8.10 -1.19 -18.77
CA ILE A 230 -6.68 -1.55 -18.87
C ILE A 230 -5.88 -0.34 -19.30
N GLU A 231 -4.78 -0.04 -18.61
CA GLU A 231 -3.78 0.92 -19.07
C GLU A 231 -2.91 0.24 -20.14
N ARG A 232 -2.85 0.87 -21.32
CA ARG A 232 -2.05 0.39 -22.48
C ARG A 232 -0.79 1.20 -22.65
#